data_9b909751ea54afcd8e135b4c50c20152
#
_entry.id   9b909751ea54afcd8e135b4c50c20152
#
_cell.length_a   1.000
_cell.length_b   1.000
_cell.length_c   1.000
_cell.angle_alpha   90.00
_cell.angle_beta   90.00
_cell.angle_gamma   90.00
#
_symmetry.space_group_name_H-M   'P 1'
#
loop_
_entity.id
_entity.type
_entity.pdbx_description
1 polymer ?
#
loop_
_entity_poly.entity_id
_entity_poly.type
_entity_poly.pdbx_seq_one_letter_code
_entity_poly.pdbx_strand_id
1 'polypeptide(L)'
;MDQQTIKNLKLRMEYENNRTAPPEGFPQFPDIPAERYVSESFYDLELEHMWRKSWLYAGHVDEVPEVGSFKVFDKVPDMPVFLVRGRDHRVRAFYNTCSHRGACVVREKQGKCSRLMCGFHAWTYDLQGNLVGVTDQRDFIGLDKSQRGLMPLRCEQFGNWLFINGDMDAKPLAEQMNVVGDELQEFELDKLKFIASYSYEVPANWKVVIDAFLENYHFQSVHAATVGAPGPNSTVNHFGSVMRVFPFGNSSGILPWNVGFKRGVNEDLDMGFDAIPDIPSTGDIARETVLAYNIFPNLFSPTFSNGLPFNVLWPTSRTTTLYEVHWFGLDPGDDETLKKAWGEKIAAYNLFLDEDLAFVPSVQRSMQSPAFRSMPLNYQEKRIYNLHEELDRVIGCDKIPEAMRVVPVLENFIERSEDKAAIPEIA
;
A
#
# COMPACT_ATOMS: atom_id res chain seq x y z
N MET A 1 3.00 -19.86 3.92
CA MET A 1 2.39 -20.00 5.28
C MET A 1 2.67 -21.38 5.85
N ASP A 2 2.82 -21.53 7.20
CA ASP A 2 2.95 -22.84 7.84
C ASP A 2 1.60 -23.57 7.97
N GLN A 3 1.64 -24.88 8.20
CA GLN A 3 0.45 -25.76 8.23
C GLN A 3 -0.54 -25.40 9.35
N GLN A 4 -0.04 -24.89 10.48
CA GLN A 4 -0.93 -24.49 11.58
C GLN A 4 -1.69 -23.22 11.24
N THR A 5 -1.01 -22.24 10.65
CA THR A 5 -1.63 -21.02 10.14
C THR A 5 -2.71 -21.34 9.09
N ILE A 6 -2.40 -22.20 8.12
CA ILE A 6 -3.37 -22.64 7.08
C ILE A 6 -4.61 -23.25 7.72
N LYS A 7 -4.43 -24.19 8.67
CA LYS A 7 -5.54 -24.83 9.38
C LYS A 7 -6.40 -23.80 10.13
N ASN A 8 -5.78 -22.88 10.85
CA ASN A 8 -6.48 -21.85 11.60
C ASN A 8 -7.28 -20.93 10.68
N LEU A 9 -6.71 -20.53 9.55
CA LEU A 9 -7.42 -19.69 8.58
C LEU A 9 -8.63 -20.40 7.97
N LYS A 10 -8.51 -21.70 7.65
CA LYS A 10 -9.65 -22.50 7.14
C LYS A 10 -10.77 -22.61 8.19
N LEU A 11 -10.46 -22.82 9.46
CA LEU A 11 -11.45 -22.82 10.56
C LEU A 11 -12.11 -21.44 10.73
N ARG A 12 -11.34 -20.36 10.61
CA ARG A 12 -11.88 -19.00 10.70
C ARG A 12 -12.82 -18.68 9.53
N MET A 13 -12.49 -19.09 8.31
CA MET A 13 -13.41 -18.95 7.16
C MET A 13 -14.71 -19.71 7.38
N GLU A 14 -14.64 -20.91 7.96
CA GLU A 14 -15.84 -21.70 8.32
C GLU A 14 -16.67 -20.98 9.40
N TYR A 15 -16.01 -20.45 10.43
CA TYR A 15 -16.68 -19.65 11.47
C TYR A 15 -17.36 -18.41 10.87
N GLU A 16 -16.65 -17.63 10.03
CA GLU A 16 -17.20 -16.43 9.39
C GLU A 16 -18.42 -16.75 8.52
N ASN A 17 -18.44 -17.90 7.84
CA ASN A 17 -19.60 -18.36 7.06
C ASN A 17 -20.83 -18.67 7.91
N ASN A 18 -20.64 -19.11 9.16
CA ASN A 18 -21.71 -19.63 10.00
C ASN A 18 -22.15 -18.66 11.11
N ARG A 19 -21.36 -17.62 11.43
CA ARG A 19 -21.69 -16.69 12.51
C ARG A 19 -22.96 -15.89 12.21
N THR A 20 -23.70 -15.60 13.26
CA THR A 20 -24.91 -14.76 13.23
C THR A 20 -24.72 -13.43 13.94
N ALA A 21 -23.57 -13.24 14.60
CA ALA A 21 -23.18 -12.02 15.31
C ALA A 21 -21.64 -11.85 15.25
N PRO A 22 -21.09 -10.70 15.59
CA PRO A 22 -19.66 -10.56 15.88
C PRO A 22 -19.23 -11.53 16.99
N PRO A 23 -17.93 -11.91 17.06
CA PRO A 23 -17.42 -12.73 18.15
C PRO A 23 -17.72 -12.11 19.52
N GLU A 24 -17.91 -12.97 20.53
CA GLU A 24 -18.09 -12.51 21.91
C GLU A 24 -16.88 -11.68 22.36
N GLY A 25 -17.16 -10.56 23.04
CA GLY A 25 -16.11 -9.63 23.49
C GLY A 25 -15.55 -8.72 22.42
N PHE A 26 -16.01 -8.81 21.16
CA PHE A 26 -15.59 -7.82 20.14
C PHE A 26 -16.15 -6.43 20.49
N PRO A 27 -15.31 -5.35 20.47
CA PRO A 27 -15.73 -4.03 20.90
C PRO A 27 -16.69 -3.39 19.91
N GLN A 28 -17.59 -2.56 20.42
CA GLN A 28 -18.28 -1.57 19.59
C GLN A 28 -17.27 -0.51 19.18
N PHE A 29 -17.20 -0.21 17.88
CA PHE A 29 -16.40 0.91 17.40
C PHE A 29 -17.07 2.24 17.74
N PRO A 30 -16.34 3.18 18.36
CA PRO A 30 -16.72 4.59 18.31
C PRO A 30 -16.73 5.08 16.87
N ASP A 31 -17.61 6.01 16.54
CA ASP A 31 -17.65 6.60 15.21
C ASP A 31 -16.35 7.30 14.86
N ILE A 32 -15.93 7.21 13.60
CA ILE A 32 -14.79 7.96 13.07
C ILE A 32 -15.27 9.39 12.68
N PRO A 33 -14.68 10.46 13.22
CA PRO A 33 -15.08 11.83 12.91
C PRO A 33 -14.88 12.19 11.43
N ALA A 34 -15.89 12.81 10.81
CA ALA A 34 -15.84 13.23 9.40
C ALA A 34 -14.69 14.22 9.12
N GLU A 35 -14.33 15.03 10.08
CA GLU A 35 -13.25 16.02 10.00
C GLU A 35 -11.92 15.40 9.60
N ARG A 36 -11.68 14.13 9.91
CA ARG A 36 -10.46 13.40 9.50
C ARG A 36 -10.31 13.30 7.99
N TYR A 37 -11.42 13.37 7.24
CA TYR A 37 -11.45 13.27 5.77
C TYR A 37 -11.52 14.62 5.07
N VAL A 38 -12.03 15.66 5.78
CA VAL A 38 -12.37 16.92 5.15
C VAL A 38 -11.63 18.13 5.74
N SER A 39 -10.98 17.99 6.89
CA SER A 39 -10.23 19.09 7.53
C SER A 39 -8.88 19.30 6.86
N GLU A 40 -8.55 20.57 6.59
CA GLU A 40 -7.22 20.97 6.14
C GLU A 40 -6.17 20.69 7.21
N SER A 41 -6.48 21.04 8.46
CA SER A 41 -5.54 20.85 9.58
C SER A 41 -5.20 19.39 9.83
N PHE A 42 -6.14 18.45 9.63
CA PHE A 42 -5.83 17.03 9.74
C PHE A 42 -4.94 16.55 8.58
N TYR A 43 -5.21 17.03 7.37
CA TYR A 43 -4.37 16.73 6.21
C TYR A 43 -2.94 17.25 6.37
N ASP A 44 -2.76 18.46 6.93
CA ASP A 44 -1.43 19.01 7.23
C ASP A 44 -0.68 18.14 8.26
N LEU A 45 -1.37 17.64 9.30
CA LEU A 45 -0.79 16.70 10.26
C LEU A 45 -0.35 15.39 9.59
N GLU A 46 -1.15 14.85 8.65
CA GLU A 46 -0.76 13.68 7.87
C GLU A 46 0.51 13.94 7.06
N LEU A 47 0.59 15.07 6.36
CA LEU A 47 1.77 15.43 5.56
C LEU A 47 3.03 15.55 6.43
N GLU A 48 2.93 16.24 7.56
CA GLU A 48 4.09 16.52 8.41
C GLU A 48 4.55 15.31 9.22
N HIS A 49 3.61 14.56 9.78
CA HIS A 49 3.92 13.55 10.81
C HIS A 49 3.76 12.11 10.33
N MET A 50 2.99 11.86 9.28
CA MET A 50 2.79 10.50 8.77
C MET A 50 3.51 10.28 7.43
N TRP A 51 3.16 11.02 6.37
CA TRP A 51 3.70 10.78 5.03
C TRP A 51 5.23 10.86 4.96
N ARG A 52 5.83 11.79 5.68
CA ARG A 52 7.30 11.97 5.72
C ARG A 52 8.01 10.97 6.62
N LYS A 53 7.27 10.22 7.46
CA LYS A 53 7.82 9.35 8.50
C LYS A 53 7.37 7.90 8.41
N SER A 54 6.62 7.55 7.38
CA SER A 54 6.21 6.17 7.12
C SER A 54 7.05 5.53 6.02
N TRP A 55 7.09 4.20 5.99
CA TRP A 55 7.66 3.47 4.88
C TRP A 55 6.73 3.55 3.66
N LEU A 56 7.20 4.19 2.60
CA LEU A 56 6.47 4.40 1.36
C LEU A 56 7.07 3.55 0.24
N TYR A 57 6.23 2.85 -0.49
CA TYR A 57 6.66 2.15 -1.70
C TYR A 57 7.22 3.14 -2.72
N ALA A 58 8.46 2.97 -3.13
CA ALA A 58 9.16 3.91 -4.00
C ALA A 58 9.47 3.35 -5.40
N GLY A 59 9.20 2.06 -5.62
CA GLY A 59 9.38 1.41 -6.92
C GLY A 59 9.98 0.04 -6.85
N HIS A 60 10.36 -0.48 -8.01
CA HIS A 60 10.98 -1.79 -8.20
C HIS A 60 12.46 -1.64 -8.57
N VAL A 61 13.29 -2.62 -8.22
CA VAL A 61 14.74 -2.59 -8.50
C VAL A 61 15.07 -2.50 -10.00
N ASP A 62 14.18 -3.00 -10.86
CA ASP A 62 14.33 -2.94 -12.32
C ASP A 62 14.20 -1.50 -12.88
N GLU A 63 13.67 -0.54 -12.10
CA GLU A 63 13.61 0.86 -12.49
C GLU A 63 14.94 1.60 -12.28
N VAL A 64 15.85 1.00 -11.50
CA VAL A 64 17.22 1.48 -11.26
C VAL A 64 18.22 0.33 -11.43
N PRO A 65 18.32 -0.30 -12.63
CA PRO A 65 18.97 -1.60 -12.81
C PRO A 65 20.49 -1.54 -12.69
N GLU A 66 21.14 -0.45 -13.08
CA GLU A 66 22.59 -0.34 -13.19
C GLU A 66 23.18 0.73 -12.29
N VAL A 67 24.48 0.64 -12.01
CA VAL A 67 25.21 1.70 -11.29
C VAL A 67 25.01 3.05 -11.98
N GLY A 68 24.55 4.02 -11.20
CA GLY A 68 24.21 5.37 -11.66
C GLY A 68 22.80 5.52 -12.23
N SER A 69 22.03 4.43 -12.43
CA SER A 69 20.61 4.56 -12.74
C SER A 69 19.88 5.26 -11.61
N PHE A 70 19.02 6.22 -11.96
CA PHE A 70 18.21 6.95 -11.00
C PHE A 70 16.75 7.06 -11.45
N LYS A 71 15.87 7.25 -10.48
CA LYS A 71 14.42 7.49 -10.64
C LYS A 71 13.98 8.59 -9.69
N VAL A 72 13.20 9.55 -10.17
CA VAL A 72 12.56 10.57 -9.32
C VAL A 72 11.30 9.98 -8.70
N PHE A 73 11.12 10.23 -7.42
CA PHE A 73 9.91 9.97 -6.66
C PHE A 73 9.34 11.31 -6.21
N ASP A 74 8.23 11.71 -6.83
CA ASP A 74 7.55 12.99 -6.60
C ASP A 74 6.05 12.71 -6.41
N LYS A 75 5.72 12.05 -5.31
CA LYS A 75 4.37 11.52 -5.03
C LYS A 75 3.73 12.16 -3.80
N VAL A 76 4.53 12.67 -2.89
CA VAL A 76 4.08 13.30 -1.66
C VAL A 76 4.36 14.79 -1.75
N PRO A 77 3.39 15.67 -1.46
CA PRO A 77 3.60 17.12 -1.47
C PRO A 77 4.81 17.53 -0.62
N ASP A 78 5.62 18.44 -1.15
CA ASP A 78 6.82 18.98 -0.50
C ASP A 78 7.87 17.95 -0.06
N MET A 79 7.86 16.77 -0.69
CA MET A 79 8.82 15.69 -0.48
C MET A 79 9.45 15.24 -1.82
N PRO A 80 10.17 16.13 -2.53
CA PRO A 80 10.84 15.75 -3.77
C PRO A 80 12.01 14.82 -3.45
N VAL A 81 11.98 13.59 -3.95
CA VAL A 81 12.98 12.56 -3.69
C VAL A 81 13.47 11.97 -5.02
N PHE A 82 14.66 11.44 -5.05
CA PHE A 82 15.11 10.53 -6.10
C PHE A 82 15.85 9.34 -5.49
N LEU A 83 15.75 8.21 -6.18
CA LEU A 83 16.50 7.00 -5.86
C LEU A 83 17.66 6.87 -6.87
N VAL A 84 18.80 6.36 -6.42
CA VAL A 84 19.96 6.12 -7.29
C VAL A 84 20.71 4.86 -6.86
N ARG A 85 21.16 4.06 -7.85
CA ARG A 85 22.01 2.90 -7.56
C ARG A 85 23.47 3.32 -7.46
N GLY A 86 24.05 3.10 -6.30
CA GLY A 86 25.46 3.38 -6.01
C GLY A 86 26.41 2.40 -6.66
N ARG A 87 27.73 2.70 -6.58
CA ARG A 87 28.82 1.83 -7.09
C ARG A 87 28.95 0.51 -6.33
N ASP A 88 28.42 0.45 -5.14
CA ASP A 88 28.30 -0.75 -4.27
C ASP A 88 27.02 -1.55 -4.56
N HIS A 89 26.33 -1.24 -5.65
CA HIS A 89 25.06 -1.82 -6.10
C HIS A 89 23.86 -1.59 -5.16
N ARG A 90 24.03 -0.84 -4.07
CA ARG A 90 22.91 -0.47 -3.20
C ARG A 90 22.13 0.70 -3.77
N VAL A 91 20.81 0.64 -3.65
CA VAL A 91 19.94 1.78 -3.96
C VAL A 91 19.87 2.69 -2.73
N ARG A 92 19.96 3.99 -2.97
CA ARG A 92 19.85 5.05 -1.96
C ARG A 92 18.79 6.03 -2.39
N ALA A 93 18.18 6.68 -1.42
CA ALA A 93 17.24 7.75 -1.64
C ALA A 93 17.76 9.05 -1.03
N PHE A 94 17.56 10.16 -1.74
CA PHE A 94 17.93 11.50 -1.30
C PHE A 94 16.80 12.47 -1.59
N TYR A 95 16.65 13.50 -0.76
CA TYR A 95 15.89 14.66 -1.16
C TYR A 95 16.48 15.26 -2.43
N ASN A 96 15.66 15.51 -3.44
CA ASN A 96 16.07 16.10 -4.71
C ASN A 96 16.30 17.60 -4.58
N THR A 97 17.16 17.98 -3.64
CA THR A 97 17.39 19.36 -3.23
C THR A 97 18.87 19.62 -3.09
N CYS A 98 19.42 20.48 -3.95
CA CYS A 98 20.83 20.89 -3.90
C CYS A 98 21.11 21.69 -2.62
N SER A 99 22.13 21.30 -1.87
CA SER A 99 22.52 21.95 -0.62
C SER A 99 23.11 23.36 -0.78
N HIS A 100 23.22 23.85 -2.04
CA HIS A 100 23.60 25.24 -2.32
C HIS A 100 22.41 26.21 -2.17
N ARG A 101 21.39 26.09 -3.04
CA ARG A 101 20.25 27.02 -3.11
C ARG A 101 18.94 26.31 -3.44
N GLY A 102 18.80 25.04 -3.09
CA GLY A 102 17.54 24.30 -3.15
C GLY A 102 17.08 23.84 -4.55
N ALA A 103 17.86 24.06 -5.61
CA ALA A 103 17.46 23.59 -6.94
C ALA A 103 17.44 22.05 -7.00
N CYS A 104 16.52 21.47 -7.80
CA CYS A 104 16.52 20.04 -8.08
C CYS A 104 17.86 19.60 -8.67
N VAL A 105 18.42 18.53 -8.12
CA VAL A 105 19.70 17.94 -8.56
C VAL A 105 19.50 17.16 -9.85
N VAL A 106 18.46 16.33 -9.91
CA VAL A 106 18.02 15.61 -11.11
C VAL A 106 16.68 16.15 -11.59
N ARG A 107 16.50 16.31 -12.90
CA ARG A 107 15.29 16.91 -13.51
C ARG A 107 14.48 15.92 -14.32
N GLU A 108 15.16 14.97 -14.94
CA GLU A 108 14.56 13.89 -15.71
C GLU A 108 13.89 12.91 -14.74
N LYS A 109 12.74 12.35 -15.12
CA LYS A 109 12.01 11.37 -14.28
C LYS A 109 12.85 10.13 -13.98
N GLN A 110 13.70 9.72 -14.91
CA GLN A 110 14.64 8.61 -14.77
C GLN A 110 15.82 8.80 -15.71
N GLY A 111 16.94 8.17 -15.40
CA GLY A 111 18.13 8.25 -16.24
C GLY A 111 19.31 7.51 -15.64
N LYS A 112 20.50 7.78 -16.18
CA LYS A 112 21.76 7.20 -15.71
C LYS A 112 22.86 8.25 -15.70
N CYS A 113 23.62 8.33 -14.62
CA CYS A 113 24.72 9.26 -14.48
C CYS A 113 25.89 8.64 -13.69
N SER A 114 27.09 9.14 -13.93
CA SER A 114 28.28 8.76 -13.15
C SER A 114 28.47 9.62 -11.90
N ARG A 115 27.84 10.79 -11.88
CA ARG A 115 27.77 11.77 -10.80
C ARG A 115 26.49 12.58 -10.93
N LEU A 116 26.00 13.08 -9.81
CA LEU A 116 24.80 13.90 -9.71
C LEU A 116 25.23 15.38 -9.77
N MET A 117 24.94 16.08 -10.86
CA MET A 117 25.34 17.47 -11.04
C MET A 117 24.13 18.40 -11.09
N CYS A 118 24.07 19.33 -10.15
CA CYS A 118 23.03 20.35 -10.11
C CYS A 118 23.14 21.28 -11.33
N GLY A 119 22.08 21.35 -12.12
CA GLY A 119 22.07 22.16 -13.35
C GLY A 119 22.10 23.68 -13.14
N PHE A 120 22.02 24.16 -11.86
CA PHE A 120 22.00 25.58 -11.58
C PHE A 120 23.44 26.19 -11.49
N HIS A 121 24.29 25.57 -10.64
CA HIS A 121 25.67 26.08 -10.44
C HIS A 121 26.73 24.97 -10.51
N ALA A 122 26.38 23.82 -11.10
CA ALA A 122 27.26 22.67 -11.28
C ALA A 122 27.85 22.09 -9.97
N TRP A 123 27.20 22.32 -8.81
CA TRP A 123 27.56 21.57 -7.62
C TRP A 123 27.36 20.08 -7.88
N THR A 124 28.41 19.31 -7.64
CA THR A 124 28.48 17.91 -8.07
C THR A 124 28.58 17.01 -6.85
N TYR A 125 27.72 16.00 -6.82
CA TYR A 125 27.69 14.97 -5.78
C TYR A 125 28.09 13.62 -6.38
N ASP A 126 28.67 12.76 -5.56
CA ASP A 126 28.86 11.36 -5.92
C ASP A 126 27.53 10.58 -5.76
N LEU A 127 27.54 9.28 -6.10
CA LEU A 127 26.35 8.42 -5.98
C LEU A 127 26.02 8.03 -4.53
N GLN A 128 26.87 8.41 -3.56
CA GLN A 128 26.62 8.29 -2.12
C GLN A 128 26.04 9.58 -1.52
N GLY A 129 25.88 10.62 -2.35
CA GLY A 129 25.33 11.92 -1.91
C GLY A 129 26.37 12.90 -1.37
N ASN A 130 27.67 12.55 -1.34
CA ASN A 130 28.70 13.47 -0.85
C ASN A 130 28.97 14.58 -1.87
N LEU A 131 29.13 15.83 -1.40
CA LEU A 131 29.53 16.94 -2.25
C LEU A 131 31.00 16.80 -2.65
N VAL A 132 31.28 16.53 -3.93
CA VAL A 132 32.64 16.31 -4.44
C VAL A 132 33.16 17.45 -5.29
N GLY A 133 32.29 18.27 -5.89
CA GLY A 133 32.69 19.40 -6.76
C GLY A 133 31.88 20.66 -6.47
N VAL A 134 32.56 21.79 -6.42
CA VAL A 134 31.98 23.13 -6.24
C VAL A 134 32.65 24.06 -7.27
N THR A 135 31.84 24.74 -8.07
CA THR A 135 32.30 25.74 -9.01
C THR A 135 32.87 26.94 -8.26
N ASP A 136 34.05 27.41 -8.66
CA ASP A 136 34.75 28.51 -8.01
C ASP A 136 34.84 28.38 -6.48
N GLN A 137 35.18 27.18 -6.02
CA GLN A 137 35.24 26.85 -4.57
C GLN A 137 36.07 27.86 -3.76
N ARG A 138 37.09 28.48 -4.39
CA ARG A 138 37.94 29.50 -3.75
C ARG A 138 37.17 30.72 -3.23
N ASP A 139 36.00 31.02 -3.83
CA ASP A 139 35.17 32.16 -3.43
C ASP A 139 34.24 31.85 -2.26
N PHE A 140 34.13 30.56 -1.86
CA PHE A 140 33.38 30.14 -0.71
C PHE A 140 34.28 30.07 0.54
N ILE A 141 34.34 31.18 1.30
CA ILE A 141 35.18 31.27 2.50
C ILE A 141 34.64 30.29 3.57
N GLY A 142 35.48 29.33 3.99
CA GLY A 142 35.14 28.40 5.07
C GLY A 142 34.12 27.30 4.70
N LEU A 143 33.87 27.03 3.42
CA LEU A 143 32.96 25.98 3.00
C LEU A 143 33.54 24.59 3.34
N ASP A 144 32.88 23.91 4.26
CA ASP A 144 33.11 22.49 4.55
C ASP A 144 32.16 21.63 3.69
N LYS A 145 32.72 20.97 2.66
CA LYS A 145 31.96 20.09 1.76
C LYS A 145 31.37 18.86 2.48
N SER A 146 31.99 18.40 3.58
CA SER A 146 31.50 17.25 4.30
C SER A 146 30.14 17.51 4.96
N GLN A 147 29.80 18.77 5.22
CA GLN A 147 28.53 19.22 5.78
C GLN A 147 27.49 19.61 4.72
N ARG A 148 27.80 19.41 3.44
CA ARG A 148 26.99 19.85 2.31
C ARG A 148 26.63 18.72 1.35
N GLY A 149 26.57 17.49 1.85
CA GLY A 149 26.02 16.35 1.12
C GLY A 149 24.52 16.53 0.84
N LEU A 150 23.98 15.67 -0.01
CA LEU A 150 22.54 15.53 -0.18
C LEU A 150 21.94 14.93 1.10
N MET A 151 20.75 15.42 1.48
CA MET A 151 20.05 14.88 2.63
C MET A 151 19.48 13.49 2.31
N PRO A 152 19.91 12.43 3.01
CA PRO A 152 19.45 11.07 2.74
C PRO A 152 18.08 10.80 3.34
N LEU A 153 17.39 9.82 2.75
CA LEU A 153 16.28 9.10 3.37
C LEU A 153 16.74 7.65 3.64
N ARG A 154 16.10 6.98 4.57
CA ARG A 154 16.22 5.52 4.63
C ARG A 154 15.66 4.93 3.35
N CYS A 155 16.37 3.95 2.80
CA CYS A 155 15.96 3.20 1.63
C CYS A 155 16.24 1.73 1.90
N GLU A 156 15.19 0.92 1.97
CA GLU A 156 15.29 -0.50 2.24
C GLU A 156 14.56 -1.29 1.16
N GLN A 157 14.97 -2.53 0.98
CA GLN A 157 14.43 -3.43 -0.04
C GLN A 157 13.69 -4.60 0.64
N PHE A 158 12.51 -4.91 0.12
CA PHE A 158 11.74 -6.10 0.47
C PHE A 158 11.42 -6.88 -0.81
N GLY A 159 12.00 -8.07 -0.97
CA GLY A 159 12.06 -8.72 -2.28
C GLY A 159 12.75 -7.82 -3.30
N ASN A 160 12.09 -7.55 -4.42
CA ASN A 160 12.56 -6.59 -5.44
C ASN A 160 11.94 -5.19 -5.31
N TRP A 161 11.17 -4.93 -4.27
CA TRP A 161 10.52 -3.64 -4.03
C TRP A 161 11.35 -2.73 -3.14
N LEU A 162 11.38 -1.46 -3.51
CA LEU A 162 12.10 -0.41 -2.81
C LEU A 162 11.13 0.41 -1.97
N PHE A 163 11.48 0.63 -0.73
CA PHE A 163 10.74 1.48 0.19
C PHE A 163 11.64 2.58 0.72
N ILE A 164 11.06 3.75 0.95
CA ILE A 164 11.74 4.91 1.53
C ILE A 164 11.05 5.39 2.80
N ASN A 165 11.82 5.99 3.69
CA ASN A 165 11.30 6.65 4.88
C ASN A 165 12.15 7.90 5.21
N GLY A 166 11.50 9.04 5.44
CA GLY A 166 12.17 10.28 5.80
C GLY A 166 12.64 10.33 7.26
N ASP A 167 12.13 9.45 8.12
CA ASP A 167 12.58 9.30 9.50
C ASP A 167 13.80 8.37 9.55
N MET A 168 14.96 8.94 9.86
CA MET A 168 16.22 8.17 9.96
C MET A 168 16.24 7.23 11.15
N ASP A 169 15.39 7.45 12.16
CA ASP A 169 15.25 6.61 13.36
C ASP A 169 14.10 5.61 13.25
N ALA A 170 13.41 5.55 12.10
CA ALA A 170 12.34 4.60 11.86
C ALA A 170 12.81 3.15 12.12
N LYS A 171 11.93 2.30 12.62
CA LYS A 171 12.17 0.85 12.72
C LYS A 171 12.50 0.26 11.33
N PRO A 172 13.29 -0.83 11.27
CA PRO A 172 13.55 -1.53 10.01
C PRO A 172 12.24 -1.88 9.27
N LEU A 173 12.25 -1.80 7.94
CA LEU A 173 11.11 -2.16 7.11
C LEU A 173 10.61 -3.58 7.42
N ALA A 174 11.53 -4.55 7.57
CA ALA A 174 11.16 -5.94 7.88
C ALA A 174 10.37 -6.08 9.19
N GLU A 175 10.69 -5.27 10.22
CA GLU A 175 9.92 -5.26 11.46
C GLU A 175 8.52 -4.68 11.25
N GLN A 176 8.43 -3.60 10.46
CA GLN A 176 7.13 -2.97 10.18
C GLN A 176 6.25 -3.84 9.28
N MET A 177 6.83 -4.63 8.37
CA MET A 177 6.05 -5.57 7.54
C MET A 177 5.39 -6.67 8.38
N ASN A 178 6.01 -7.11 9.47
CA ASN A 178 5.47 -8.06 10.44
C ASN A 178 4.81 -9.29 9.76
N VAL A 179 3.58 -9.66 10.14
CA VAL A 179 2.83 -10.80 9.58
C VAL A 179 2.70 -10.72 8.05
N VAL A 180 2.45 -9.53 7.51
CA VAL A 180 2.34 -9.34 6.05
C VAL A 180 3.63 -9.73 5.35
N GLY A 181 4.78 -9.34 5.90
CA GLY A 181 6.09 -9.69 5.36
C GLY A 181 6.35 -11.19 5.39
N ASP A 182 5.99 -11.86 6.49
CA ASP A 182 6.12 -13.31 6.62
C ASP A 182 5.28 -14.06 5.58
N GLU A 183 4.03 -13.63 5.39
CA GLU A 183 3.09 -14.29 4.49
C GLU A 183 3.42 -14.02 3.00
N LEU A 184 3.89 -12.83 2.66
CA LEU A 184 4.27 -12.49 1.29
C LEU A 184 5.52 -13.25 0.80
N GLN A 185 6.32 -13.85 1.67
CA GLN A 185 7.49 -14.63 1.27
C GLN A 185 7.13 -15.83 0.38
N GLU A 186 5.93 -16.39 0.52
CA GLU A 186 5.50 -17.52 -0.33
C GLU A 186 5.30 -17.13 -1.81
N PHE A 187 5.29 -15.84 -2.13
CA PHE A 187 5.18 -15.35 -3.50
C PHE A 187 6.54 -15.16 -4.19
N GLU A 188 7.66 -15.56 -3.57
CA GLU A 188 9.01 -15.45 -4.14
C GLU A 188 9.28 -14.07 -4.78
N LEU A 189 9.06 -13.01 -4.00
CA LEU A 189 9.03 -11.61 -4.45
C LEU A 189 10.28 -11.15 -5.21
N ASP A 190 11.41 -11.80 -4.98
CA ASP A 190 12.69 -11.59 -5.67
C ASP A 190 12.71 -12.14 -7.10
N LYS A 191 11.77 -13.02 -7.45
CA LYS A 191 11.62 -13.58 -8.80
C LYS A 191 10.57 -12.86 -9.65
N LEU A 192 9.71 -12.07 -9.02
CA LEU A 192 8.66 -11.38 -9.73
C LEU A 192 9.21 -10.23 -10.56
N LYS A 193 8.61 -10.04 -11.72
CA LYS A 193 8.91 -8.96 -12.66
C LYS A 193 7.77 -7.97 -12.71
N PHE A 194 8.12 -6.75 -13.06
CA PHE A 194 7.14 -5.74 -13.39
C PHE A 194 6.44 -6.10 -14.70
N ILE A 195 5.11 -6.18 -14.67
CA ILE A 195 4.27 -6.56 -15.83
C ILE A 195 3.67 -5.31 -16.49
N ALA A 196 3.00 -4.47 -15.70
CA ALA A 196 2.32 -3.27 -16.19
C ALA A 196 2.08 -2.26 -15.06
N SER A 197 1.86 -1.00 -15.43
CA SER A 197 1.31 0.00 -14.52
C SER A 197 0.39 0.98 -15.25
N TYR A 198 -0.55 1.51 -14.50
CA TYR A 198 -1.45 2.57 -14.93
C TYR A 198 -1.91 3.38 -13.72
N SER A 199 -2.58 4.51 -13.96
CA SER A 199 -3.00 5.39 -12.87
C SER A 199 -4.33 6.06 -13.16
N TYR A 200 -5.01 6.44 -12.07
CA TYR A 200 -6.23 7.24 -12.06
C TYR A 200 -6.00 8.49 -11.22
N GLU A 201 -6.64 9.58 -11.61
CA GLU A 201 -6.82 10.73 -10.73
C GLU A 201 -8.22 10.63 -10.12
N VAL A 202 -8.29 10.43 -8.81
CA VAL A 202 -9.53 10.22 -8.08
C VAL A 202 -9.85 11.48 -7.29
N PRO A 203 -11.01 12.15 -7.54
CA PRO A 203 -11.38 13.38 -6.83
C PRO A 203 -11.94 13.08 -5.43
N ALA A 204 -11.09 12.54 -4.57
CA ALA A 204 -11.38 12.21 -3.18
C ALA A 204 -10.11 12.20 -2.33
N ASN A 205 -10.28 12.37 -1.02
CA ASN A 205 -9.24 12.16 -0.02
C ASN A 205 -8.73 10.70 -0.09
N TRP A 206 -7.44 10.50 0.09
CA TRP A 206 -6.83 9.18 0.00
C TRP A 206 -7.43 8.15 0.97
N LYS A 207 -7.90 8.61 2.16
CA LYS A 207 -8.57 7.73 3.13
C LYS A 207 -9.94 7.26 2.62
N VAL A 208 -10.71 8.12 1.95
CA VAL A 208 -11.97 7.70 1.34
C VAL A 208 -11.75 6.62 0.30
N VAL A 209 -10.64 6.72 -0.45
CA VAL A 209 -10.29 5.72 -1.47
C VAL A 209 -9.87 4.41 -0.82
N ILE A 210 -8.93 4.45 0.15
CA ILE A 210 -8.38 3.22 0.74
C ILE A 210 -9.44 2.48 1.58
N ASP A 211 -10.33 3.20 2.28
CA ASP A 211 -11.38 2.60 3.10
C ASP A 211 -12.27 1.65 2.30
N ALA A 212 -12.59 1.99 1.05
CA ALA A 212 -13.37 1.13 0.16
C ALA A 212 -12.69 -0.22 -0.11
N PHE A 213 -11.34 -0.30 -0.01
CA PHE A 213 -10.57 -1.53 -0.25
C PHE A 213 -10.18 -2.27 1.03
N LEU A 214 -10.47 -1.71 2.20
CA LEU A 214 -10.18 -2.34 3.49
C LEU A 214 -11.33 -3.18 4.03
N GLU A 215 -12.42 -3.31 3.30
CA GLU A 215 -13.59 -4.08 3.70
C GLU A 215 -14.19 -4.80 2.48
N ASN A 216 -15.21 -5.60 2.68
CA ASN A 216 -15.99 -6.24 1.62
C ASN A 216 -17.50 -6.19 1.90
N TYR A 217 -17.90 -5.28 2.79
CA TYR A 217 -19.31 -5.07 3.14
C TYR A 217 -20.12 -4.51 1.96
N HIS A 218 -19.46 -3.74 1.08
CA HIS A 218 -20.07 -3.18 -0.14
C HIS A 218 -20.23 -4.20 -1.28
N PHE A 219 -19.56 -5.35 -1.24
CA PHE A 219 -19.46 -6.28 -2.38
C PHE A 219 -20.80 -6.68 -2.96
N GLN A 220 -21.81 -6.97 -2.12
CA GLN A 220 -23.12 -7.38 -2.59
C GLN A 220 -23.87 -6.31 -3.37
N SER A 221 -23.64 -5.05 -3.07
CA SER A 221 -24.33 -3.93 -3.69
C SER A 221 -23.54 -3.35 -4.86
N VAL A 222 -22.24 -3.21 -4.74
CA VAL A 222 -21.37 -2.59 -5.76
C VAL A 222 -20.98 -3.60 -6.83
N HIS A 223 -20.55 -4.79 -6.44
CA HIS A 223 -20.04 -5.82 -7.35
C HIS A 223 -21.07 -6.89 -7.73
N ALA A 224 -22.35 -6.61 -7.57
CA ALA A 224 -23.40 -7.58 -7.88
C ALA A 224 -23.35 -8.07 -9.34
N ALA A 225 -22.89 -7.23 -10.28
CA ALA A 225 -22.76 -7.55 -11.69
C ALA A 225 -21.49 -8.34 -12.04
N THR A 226 -20.39 -8.11 -11.29
CA THR A 226 -19.06 -8.71 -11.56
C THR A 226 -18.82 -9.94 -10.70
N VAL A 227 -19.01 -9.83 -9.39
CA VAL A 227 -18.75 -10.91 -8.41
C VAL A 227 -19.97 -11.83 -8.27
N GLY A 228 -21.15 -11.33 -8.59
CA GLY A 228 -22.43 -12.01 -8.42
C GLY A 228 -23.02 -11.81 -7.02
N ALA A 229 -24.34 -11.78 -6.94
CA ALA A 229 -25.06 -11.76 -5.67
C ALA A 229 -24.93 -13.13 -4.97
N PRO A 230 -24.86 -13.19 -3.63
CA PRO A 230 -25.04 -14.42 -2.90
C PRO A 230 -26.36 -15.07 -3.31
N GLY A 231 -26.38 -16.39 -3.44
CA GLY A 231 -27.60 -17.08 -3.83
C GLY A 231 -28.76 -16.71 -2.90
N PRO A 232 -30.01 -16.83 -3.36
CA PRO A 232 -31.21 -16.36 -2.65
C PRO A 232 -31.41 -16.99 -1.25
N ASN A 233 -30.64 -18.02 -0.91
CA ASN A 233 -30.64 -18.66 0.40
C ASN A 233 -29.40 -18.30 1.25
N SER A 234 -28.54 -17.42 0.81
CA SER A 234 -27.40 -16.99 1.60
C SER A 234 -27.86 -15.98 2.64
N THR A 235 -27.81 -16.37 3.91
CA THR A 235 -28.00 -15.46 5.04
C THR A 235 -26.72 -14.69 5.39
N VAL A 236 -25.65 -14.91 4.62
CA VAL A 236 -24.30 -14.44 4.92
C VAL A 236 -23.87 -13.40 3.91
N ASN A 237 -23.82 -12.17 4.34
CA ASN A 237 -23.51 -11.01 3.51
C ASN A 237 -22.01 -10.74 3.33
N HIS A 238 -21.14 -11.49 4.01
CA HIS A 238 -19.69 -11.23 4.06
C HIS A 238 -18.84 -12.33 3.43
N PHE A 239 -19.43 -13.23 2.68
CA PHE A 239 -18.75 -14.27 1.88
C PHE A 239 -17.77 -15.16 2.67
N GLY A 240 -17.91 -15.28 4.01
CA GLY A 240 -16.97 -16.00 4.85
C GLY A 240 -15.57 -15.37 4.90
N SER A 241 -15.48 -14.08 4.58
CA SER A 241 -14.20 -13.37 4.57
C SER A 241 -13.64 -13.20 5.96
N VAL A 242 -12.36 -13.47 6.11
CA VAL A 242 -11.61 -13.27 7.35
C VAL A 242 -10.88 -11.96 7.30
N MET A 243 -11.30 -10.97 8.09
CA MET A 243 -10.59 -9.71 8.27
C MET A 243 -9.61 -9.83 9.43
N ARG A 244 -8.35 -9.46 9.17
CA ARG A 244 -7.26 -9.54 10.16
C ARG A 244 -6.61 -8.18 10.31
N VAL A 245 -6.21 -7.84 11.52
CA VAL A 245 -5.50 -6.61 11.85
C VAL A 245 -4.15 -6.95 12.48
N PHE A 246 -3.12 -6.21 12.07
CA PHE A 246 -1.73 -6.45 12.43
C PHE A 246 -1.10 -5.19 13.02
N PRO A 247 0.05 -5.30 13.68
CA PRO A 247 0.79 -4.12 14.13
C PRO A 247 1.09 -3.14 12.99
N PHE A 248 1.34 -1.91 13.35
CA PHE A 248 1.71 -0.83 12.42
C PHE A 248 0.65 -0.51 11.36
N GLY A 249 -0.64 -0.68 11.68
CA GLY A 249 -1.75 -0.40 10.78
C GLY A 249 -1.87 -1.34 9.58
N ASN A 250 -1.02 -2.37 9.53
CA ASN A 250 -1.11 -3.41 8.53
C ASN A 250 -2.36 -4.27 8.75
N SER A 251 -2.83 -4.91 7.70
CA SER A 251 -4.00 -5.77 7.80
C SER A 251 -4.11 -6.73 6.61
N SER A 252 -4.97 -7.74 6.72
CA SER A 252 -5.36 -8.54 5.57
C SER A 252 -6.85 -8.88 5.57
N GLY A 253 -7.40 -9.05 4.37
CA GLY A 253 -8.69 -9.68 4.13
C GLY A 253 -8.47 -10.96 3.35
N ILE A 254 -9.11 -12.06 3.75
CA ILE A 254 -9.07 -13.33 3.03
C ILE A 254 -10.46 -13.58 2.49
N LEU A 255 -10.59 -13.58 1.17
CA LEU A 255 -11.87 -13.77 0.49
C LEU A 255 -11.87 -15.09 -0.27
N PRO A 256 -12.66 -16.09 0.16
CA PRO A 256 -12.74 -17.37 -0.53
C PRO A 256 -13.27 -17.26 -1.96
N TRP A 257 -12.61 -17.91 -2.92
CA TRP A 257 -12.98 -17.90 -4.34
C TRP A 257 -14.38 -18.42 -4.66
N ASN A 258 -14.82 -19.43 -3.92
CA ASN A 258 -16.13 -20.07 -4.13
C ASN A 258 -17.31 -19.16 -3.88
N VAL A 259 -17.08 -17.96 -3.36
CA VAL A 259 -18.14 -17.03 -2.96
C VAL A 259 -18.16 -15.77 -3.84
N GLY A 260 -17.00 -15.24 -4.22
CA GLY A 260 -16.91 -13.95 -4.90
C GLY A 260 -16.51 -14.01 -6.37
N PHE A 261 -15.73 -15.01 -6.76
CA PHE A 261 -15.16 -15.09 -8.12
C PHE A 261 -15.43 -16.46 -8.74
N LYS A 262 -16.70 -16.90 -8.74
CA LYS A 262 -17.03 -18.17 -9.38
C LYS A 262 -16.66 -18.12 -10.84
N ARG A 263 -15.79 -19.05 -11.27
CA ARG A 263 -15.69 -19.43 -12.68
C ARG A 263 -17.10 -19.63 -13.24
N GLY A 264 -17.47 -18.89 -14.27
CA GLY A 264 -18.73 -19.05 -14.96
C GLY A 264 -19.94 -18.28 -14.41
N VAL A 265 -19.78 -17.37 -13.46
CA VAL A 265 -20.86 -16.43 -13.07
C VAL A 265 -20.99 -15.30 -14.09
N ASN A 266 -19.86 -14.88 -14.65
CA ASN A 266 -19.82 -13.96 -15.79
C ASN A 266 -18.81 -14.55 -16.79
N GLU A 267 -19.29 -15.04 -17.94
CA GLU A 267 -18.45 -15.63 -18.98
C GLU A 267 -17.45 -14.63 -19.58
N ASP A 268 -17.71 -13.32 -19.40
CA ASP A 268 -16.85 -12.23 -19.86
C ASP A 268 -15.72 -11.86 -18.88
N LEU A 269 -15.70 -12.43 -17.67
CA LEU A 269 -14.69 -12.16 -16.63
C LEU A 269 -13.67 -13.28 -16.55
N ASP A 270 -12.73 -13.31 -17.47
CA ASP A 270 -11.57 -14.19 -17.37
C ASP A 270 -10.46 -13.50 -16.57
N MET A 271 -10.30 -13.90 -15.30
CA MET A 271 -9.21 -13.46 -14.43
C MET A 271 -7.87 -14.13 -14.74
N GLY A 272 -7.76 -14.82 -15.88
CA GLY A 272 -6.51 -15.43 -16.35
C GLY A 272 -6.00 -16.60 -15.50
N PHE A 273 -6.84 -17.20 -14.65
CA PHE A 273 -6.40 -18.28 -13.74
C PHE A 273 -5.95 -19.55 -14.46
N ASP A 274 -6.47 -19.82 -15.66
CA ASP A 274 -6.08 -21.00 -16.44
C ASP A 274 -4.94 -20.70 -17.39
N ALA A 275 -4.73 -19.45 -17.77
CA ALA A 275 -3.76 -19.03 -18.77
C ALA A 275 -2.44 -18.52 -18.18
N ILE A 276 -2.48 -17.92 -16.97
CA ILE A 276 -1.30 -17.44 -16.27
C ILE A 276 -0.93 -18.46 -15.19
N PRO A 277 0.27 -19.07 -15.25
CA PRO A 277 0.66 -20.07 -14.27
C PRO A 277 0.76 -19.46 -12.87
N ASP A 278 0.39 -20.26 -11.87
CA ASP A 278 0.61 -19.92 -10.48
C ASP A 278 2.10 -19.72 -10.17
N ILE A 279 2.41 -18.85 -9.25
CA ILE A 279 3.74 -18.76 -8.64
C ILE A 279 3.97 -20.09 -7.91
N PRO A 280 5.02 -20.86 -8.24
CA PRO A 280 5.13 -22.28 -7.82
C PRO A 280 5.09 -22.51 -6.31
N SER A 281 5.59 -21.53 -5.54
CA SER A 281 5.70 -21.58 -4.07
C SER A 281 4.40 -21.23 -3.34
N THR A 282 3.35 -20.77 -4.03
CA THR A 282 2.08 -20.41 -3.38
C THR A 282 1.35 -21.64 -2.86
N GLY A 283 0.87 -21.55 -1.62
CA GLY A 283 0.13 -22.59 -0.93
C GLY A 283 -1.38 -22.56 -1.20
N ASP A 284 -2.10 -23.47 -0.52
CA ASP A 284 -3.56 -23.66 -0.68
C ASP A 284 -4.34 -22.36 -0.48
N ILE A 285 -4.03 -21.59 0.56
CA ILE A 285 -4.78 -20.35 0.86
C ILE A 285 -4.69 -19.37 -0.30
N ALA A 286 -3.50 -19.12 -0.83
CA ALA A 286 -3.32 -18.22 -1.97
C ALA A 286 -4.00 -18.71 -3.26
N ARG A 287 -4.18 -20.02 -3.42
CA ARG A 287 -4.85 -20.62 -4.58
C ARG A 287 -6.37 -20.72 -4.43
N GLU A 288 -6.85 -20.80 -3.20
CA GLU A 288 -8.29 -20.95 -2.89
C GLU A 288 -8.96 -19.61 -2.54
N THR A 289 -8.19 -18.53 -2.37
CA THR A 289 -8.68 -17.23 -1.90
C THR A 289 -7.98 -16.06 -2.56
N VAL A 290 -8.56 -14.86 -2.44
CA VAL A 290 -7.84 -13.59 -2.60
C VAL A 290 -7.30 -13.17 -1.24
N LEU A 291 -5.99 -12.89 -1.18
CA LEU A 291 -5.34 -12.35 0.01
C LEU A 291 -5.15 -10.84 -0.15
N ALA A 292 -6.08 -10.06 0.39
CA ALA A 292 -6.05 -8.60 0.27
C ALA A 292 -5.22 -7.97 1.40
N TYR A 293 -3.92 -7.84 1.20
CA TYR A 293 -3.02 -7.18 2.17
C TYR A 293 -3.13 -5.66 2.10
N ASN A 294 -3.04 -5.03 3.26
CA ASN A 294 -2.77 -3.60 3.40
C ASN A 294 -1.43 -3.41 4.10
N ILE A 295 -0.56 -2.61 3.49
CA ILE A 295 0.72 -2.15 4.04
C ILE A 295 0.59 -0.65 4.29
N PHE A 296 0.60 -0.28 5.56
CA PHE A 296 0.44 1.11 5.98
C PHE A 296 1.55 2.02 5.41
N PRO A 297 1.25 3.23 4.95
CA PRO A 297 -0.06 3.88 5.05
C PRO A 297 -0.99 3.64 3.85
N ASN A 298 -0.49 3.37 2.66
CA ASN A 298 -1.19 3.66 1.42
C ASN A 298 -1.08 2.59 0.34
N LEU A 299 -0.55 1.42 0.68
CA LEU A 299 -0.43 0.32 -0.27
C LEU A 299 -1.37 -0.81 0.11
N PHE A 300 -2.26 -1.20 -0.81
CA PHE A 300 -3.00 -2.43 -0.66
C PHE A 300 -2.82 -3.34 -1.89
N SER A 301 -2.92 -4.64 -1.68
CA SER A 301 -2.76 -5.63 -2.74
C SER A 301 -3.74 -6.78 -2.56
N PRO A 302 -4.78 -6.89 -3.39
CA PRO A 302 -5.53 -8.13 -3.54
C PRO A 302 -4.66 -9.13 -4.31
N THR A 303 -3.91 -9.92 -3.55
CA THR A 303 -2.88 -10.83 -4.05
C THR A 303 -3.50 -12.11 -4.58
N PHE A 304 -3.07 -12.54 -5.77
CA PHE A 304 -3.52 -13.76 -6.43
C PHE A 304 -2.35 -14.75 -6.52
N SER A 305 -2.64 -16.04 -6.59
CA SER A 305 -1.60 -17.09 -6.73
C SER A 305 -0.71 -16.92 -7.97
N ASN A 306 -1.17 -16.20 -8.98
CA ASN A 306 -0.48 -15.98 -10.26
C ASN A 306 -0.06 -14.51 -10.50
N GLY A 307 -0.14 -13.63 -9.49
CA GLY A 307 0.35 -12.25 -9.60
C GLY A 307 -0.21 -11.30 -8.55
N LEU A 308 0.50 -10.20 -8.35
CA LEU A 308 0.23 -9.22 -7.30
C LEU A 308 0.04 -7.83 -7.91
N PRO A 309 -1.16 -7.23 -7.84
CA PRO A 309 -1.34 -5.81 -8.09
C PRO A 309 -1.01 -5.00 -6.83
N PHE A 310 -0.07 -4.09 -6.91
CA PHE A 310 0.14 -3.06 -5.91
C PHE A 310 -0.69 -1.85 -6.26
N ASN A 311 -1.64 -1.56 -5.42
CA ASN A 311 -2.49 -0.38 -5.50
C ASN A 311 -1.96 0.64 -4.50
N VAL A 312 -1.46 1.77 -5.01
CA VAL A 312 -0.78 2.77 -4.19
C VAL A 312 -1.49 4.11 -4.33
N LEU A 313 -1.83 4.70 -3.19
CA LEU A 313 -2.64 5.91 -3.11
C LEU A 313 -1.78 7.10 -2.67
N TRP A 314 -1.68 8.13 -3.49
CA TRP A 314 -0.88 9.31 -3.21
C TRP A 314 -1.75 10.55 -3.04
N PRO A 315 -1.66 11.27 -1.93
CA PRO A 315 -2.44 12.47 -1.70
C PRO A 315 -1.86 13.64 -2.53
N THR A 316 -2.43 13.90 -3.69
CA THR A 316 -2.03 15.07 -4.49
C THR A 316 -2.63 16.36 -3.93
N SER A 317 -3.74 16.25 -3.22
CA SER A 317 -4.33 17.30 -2.38
C SER A 317 -5.18 16.67 -1.29
N ARG A 318 -5.77 17.48 -0.42
CA ARG A 318 -6.74 17.03 0.58
C ARG A 318 -7.93 16.27 -0.03
N THR A 319 -8.32 16.60 -1.25
CA THR A 319 -9.52 16.06 -1.93
C THR A 319 -9.22 15.43 -3.27
N THR A 320 -7.97 15.11 -3.56
CA THR A 320 -7.56 14.43 -4.79
C THR A 320 -6.47 13.43 -4.49
N THR A 321 -6.61 12.25 -5.05
CA THR A 321 -5.67 11.13 -4.90
C THR A 321 -5.19 10.68 -6.28
N LEU A 322 -3.88 10.59 -6.46
CA LEU A 322 -3.30 9.81 -7.56
C LEU A 322 -3.31 8.33 -7.11
N TYR A 323 -4.06 7.51 -7.82
CA TYR A 323 -4.15 6.09 -7.60
C TYR A 323 -3.35 5.35 -8.67
N GLU A 324 -2.30 4.66 -8.26
CA GLU A 324 -1.45 3.88 -9.15
C GLU A 324 -1.65 2.38 -8.93
N VAL A 325 -1.67 1.61 -10.00
CA VAL A 325 -1.67 0.14 -9.96
C VAL A 325 -0.41 -0.36 -10.66
N HIS A 326 0.35 -1.20 -9.96
CA HIS A 326 1.56 -1.83 -10.48
C HIS A 326 1.40 -3.34 -10.40
N TRP A 327 1.43 -4.03 -11.53
CA TRP A 327 1.32 -5.48 -11.59
C TRP A 327 2.68 -6.16 -11.57
N PHE A 328 2.79 -7.19 -10.75
CA PHE A 328 3.95 -8.05 -10.64
C PHE A 328 3.55 -9.50 -10.83
N GLY A 329 4.39 -10.28 -11.50
CA GLY A 329 4.17 -11.69 -11.76
C GLY A 329 5.41 -12.36 -12.31
N LEU A 330 5.28 -13.63 -12.70
CA LEU A 330 6.34 -14.34 -13.41
C LEU A 330 6.57 -13.71 -14.78
N ASP A 331 7.84 -13.65 -15.18
CA ASP A 331 8.25 -13.07 -16.47
C ASP A 331 7.56 -13.79 -17.64
N PRO A 332 6.73 -13.10 -18.43
CA PRO A 332 6.13 -13.68 -19.61
C PRO A 332 7.12 -13.91 -20.76
N GLY A 333 8.34 -13.34 -20.68
CA GLY A 333 9.34 -13.43 -21.74
C GLY A 333 8.78 -12.99 -23.10
N ASP A 334 8.99 -13.81 -24.12
CA ASP A 334 8.49 -13.59 -25.50
C ASP A 334 7.17 -14.34 -25.78
N ASP A 335 6.51 -14.92 -24.77
CA ASP A 335 5.25 -15.65 -24.96
C ASP A 335 4.07 -14.69 -25.15
N GLU A 336 3.66 -14.51 -26.40
CA GLU A 336 2.55 -13.62 -26.77
C GLU A 336 1.20 -14.11 -26.20
N THR A 337 1.01 -15.41 -25.97
CA THR A 337 -0.20 -15.95 -25.36
C THR A 337 -0.29 -15.53 -23.90
N LEU A 338 0.83 -15.62 -23.18
CA LEU A 338 0.90 -15.21 -21.79
C LEU A 338 0.78 -13.68 -21.63
N LYS A 339 1.37 -12.90 -22.52
CA LYS A 339 1.19 -11.43 -22.55
C LYS A 339 -0.27 -11.05 -22.77
N LYS A 340 -0.96 -11.75 -23.69
CA LYS A 340 -2.39 -11.53 -23.94
C LYS A 340 -3.21 -11.87 -22.68
N ALA A 341 -2.94 -13.00 -22.04
CA ALA A 341 -3.63 -13.40 -20.81
C ALA A 341 -3.45 -12.37 -19.67
N TRP A 342 -2.26 -11.78 -19.55
CA TRP A 342 -2.02 -10.67 -18.61
C TRP A 342 -2.87 -9.45 -18.96
N GLY A 343 -3.01 -9.10 -20.24
CA GLY A 343 -3.87 -8.00 -20.68
C GLY A 343 -5.35 -8.25 -20.32
N GLU A 344 -5.85 -9.46 -20.51
CA GLU A 344 -7.22 -9.86 -20.17
C GLU A 344 -7.46 -9.82 -18.66
N LYS A 345 -6.52 -10.34 -17.85
CA LYS A 345 -6.57 -10.28 -16.39
C LYS A 345 -6.62 -8.83 -15.87
N ILE A 346 -5.76 -7.96 -16.41
CA ILE A 346 -5.71 -6.54 -16.02
C ILE A 346 -7.01 -5.84 -16.39
N ALA A 347 -7.57 -6.12 -17.58
CA ALA A 347 -8.84 -5.57 -18.01
C ALA A 347 -10.00 -6.01 -17.11
N ALA A 348 -10.06 -7.30 -16.74
CA ALA A 348 -11.04 -7.81 -15.80
C ALA A 348 -10.92 -7.17 -14.41
N TYR A 349 -9.70 -7.01 -13.91
CA TYR A 349 -9.46 -6.33 -12.64
C TYR A 349 -9.92 -4.87 -12.66
N ASN A 350 -9.72 -4.18 -13.77
CA ASN A 350 -10.15 -2.76 -13.90
C ASN A 350 -11.66 -2.60 -13.83
N LEU A 351 -12.45 -3.59 -14.24
CA LEU A 351 -13.92 -3.53 -14.10
C LEU A 351 -14.32 -3.41 -12.63
N PHE A 352 -13.66 -4.13 -11.72
CA PHE A 352 -13.91 -4.01 -10.27
C PHE A 352 -13.52 -2.63 -9.76
N LEU A 353 -12.34 -2.15 -10.16
CA LEU A 353 -11.87 -0.81 -9.76
C LEU A 353 -12.83 0.28 -10.25
N ASP A 354 -13.32 0.19 -11.47
CA ASP A 354 -14.23 1.17 -12.03
C ASP A 354 -15.58 1.20 -11.28
N GLU A 355 -16.08 0.05 -10.83
CA GLU A 355 -17.27 -0.04 -9.98
C GLU A 355 -17.05 0.68 -8.64
N ASP A 356 -15.93 0.43 -7.95
CA ASP A 356 -15.59 1.09 -6.69
C ASP A 356 -15.38 2.60 -6.87
N LEU A 357 -14.55 2.97 -7.83
CA LEU A 357 -14.18 4.36 -8.07
C LEU A 357 -15.39 5.22 -8.54
N ALA A 358 -16.44 4.61 -9.06
CA ALA A 358 -17.67 5.33 -9.41
C ALA A 358 -18.37 5.94 -8.17
N PHE A 359 -18.27 5.33 -7.00
CA PHE A 359 -18.89 5.81 -5.77
C PHE A 359 -18.04 6.83 -5.01
N VAL A 360 -16.74 6.69 -5.03
CA VAL A 360 -15.78 7.45 -4.21
C VAL A 360 -15.95 8.98 -4.33
N PRO A 361 -16.09 9.59 -5.50
CA PRO A 361 -16.28 11.05 -5.62
C PRO A 361 -17.58 11.54 -4.95
N SER A 362 -18.63 10.73 -4.98
CA SER A 362 -19.90 11.08 -4.35
C SER A 362 -19.81 10.98 -2.82
N VAL A 363 -19.09 10.00 -2.31
CA VAL A 363 -18.81 9.85 -0.89
C VAL A 363 -18.02 11.06 -0.37
N GLN A 364 -16.91 11.43 -1.03
CA GLN A 364 -16.13 12.62 -0.69
C GLN A 364 -16.98 13.89 -0.63
N ARG A 365 -17.82 14.10 -1.64
CA ARG A 365 -18.71 15.28 -1.69
C ARG A 365 -19.71 15.27 -0.53
N SER A 366 -20.26 14.11 -0.20
CA SER A 366 -21.27 13.98 0.87
C SER A 366 -20.65 14.12 2.26
N MET A 367 -19.42 13.67 2.46
CA MET A 367 -18.68 13.87 3.70
C MET A 367 -18.43 15.36 4.02
N GLN A 368 -18.39 16.24 3.03
CA GLN A 368 -18.29 17.69 3.22
C GLN A 368 -19.62 18.34 3.61
N SER A 369 -20.72 17.60 3.55
CA SER A 369 -22.04 18.12 3.94
C SER A 369 -22.20 18.17 5.45
N PRO A 370 -22.88 19.19 6.02
CA PRO A 370 -23.18 19.23 7.43
C PRO A 370 -24.10 18.10 7.90
N ALA A 371 -24.68 17.33 6.98
CA ALA A 371 -25.48 16.16 7.30
C ALA A 371 -24.66 14.93 7.69
N PHE A 372 -23.36 14.88 7.32
CA PHE A 372 -22.45 13.80 7.67
C PHE A 372 -21.45 14.30 8.72
N ARG A 373 -21.47 13.72 9.90
CA ARG A 373 -20.63 14.15 11.04
C ARG A 373 -19.60 13.10 11.45
N SER A 374 -19.96 11.85 11.28
CA SER A 374 -19.11 10.71 11.68
C SER A 374 -19.49 9.47 10.88
N MET A 375 -18.59 8.51 10.83
CA MET A 375 -18.73 7.24 10.12
C MET A 375 -18.83 6.11 11.14
N PRO A 376 -19.98 5.44 11.28
CA PRO A 376 -20.10 4.21 12.04
C PRO A 376 -19.49 3.03 11.27
N LEU A 377 -18.78 2.17 11.95
CA LEU A 377 -18.22 0.95 11.37
C LEU A 377 -18.76 -0.30 12.05
N ASN A 378 -18.83 -1.37 11.31
CA ASN A 378 -19.19 -2.70 11.80
C ASN A 378 -17.97 -3.64 11.93
N TYR A 379 -18.18 -4.85 12.43
CA TYR A 379 -17.13 -5.85 12.64
C TYR A 379 -16.31 -6.16 11.37
N GLN A 380 -16.92 -6.16 10.17
CA GLN A 380 -16.24 -6.45 8.91
C GLN A 380 -15.30 -5.33 8.49
N GLU A 381 -15.52 -4.13 8.98
CA GLU A 381 -14.78 -2.90 8.65
C GLU A 381 -13.63 -2.59 9.62
N LYS A 382 -13.26 -3.56 10.48
CA LYS A 382 -12.20 -3.39 11.50
C LYS A 382 -10.83 -3.02 10.92
N ARG A 383 -10.55 -3.32 9.65
CA ARG A 383 -9.30 -2.92 8.98
C ARG A 383 -9.25 -1.41 8.78
N ILE A 384 -10.39 -0.77 8.51
CA ILE A 384 -10.52 0.69 8.44
C ILE A 384 -10.21 1.28 9.82
N TYR A 385 -10.85 0.73 10.87
CA TYR A 385 -10.61 1.24 12.23
C TYR A 385 -9.15 1.10 12.64
N ASN A 386 -8.50 -0.03 12.34
CA ASN A 386 -7.06 -0.25 12.57
C ASN A 386 -6.17 0.77 11.87
N LEU A 387 -6.50 1.13 10.62
CA LEU A 387 -5.80 2.20 9.88
C LEU A 387 -5.88 3.52 10.64
N HIS A 388 -7.06 3.87 11.16
CA HIS A 388 -7.26 5.12 11.88
C HIS A 388 -6.61 5.17 13.26
N GLU A 389 -6.57 4.04 13.99
CA GLU A 389 -5.79 3.93 15.22
C GLU A 389 -4.29 4.13 14.96
N GLU A 390 -3.78 3.55 13.87
CA GLU A 390 -2.38 3.72 13.49
C GLU A 390 -2.06 5.14 13.04
N LEU A 391 -2.96 5.81 12.32
CA LEU A 391 -2.81 7.23 11.97
C LEU A 391 -2.60 8.07 13.23
N ASP A 392 -3.43 7.88 14.26
CA ASP A 392 -3.31 8.62 15.52
C ASP A 392 -1.98 8.33 16.22
N ARG A 393 -1.53 7.07 16.19
CA ARG A 393 -0.27 6.64 16.79
C ARG A 393 0.94 7.26 16.08
N VAL A 394 0.94 7.29 14.75
CA VAL A 394 2.07 7.81 13.95
C VAL A 394 2.12 9.33 13.97
N ILE A 395 0.97 10.00 13.85
CA ILE A 395 0.88 11.46 13.95
C ILE A 395 1.25 11.92 15.36
N GLY A 396 0.84 11.17 16.37
CA GLY A 396 0.91 11.50 17.79
C GLY A 396 -0.41 12.07 18.29
N CYS A 397 -1.08 11.34 19.20
CA CYS A 397 -2.40 11.70 19.72
C CYS A 397 -2.42 13.12 20.33
N ASP A 398 -1.32 13.58 20.92
CA ASP A 398 -1.17 14.93 21.49
C ASP A 398 -1.29 16.06 20.46
N LYS A 399 -0.97 15.80 19.20
CA LYS A 399 -1.04 16.77 18.09
C LYS A 399 -2.41 16.83 17.44
N ILE A 400 -3.19 15.76 17.57
CA ILE A 400 -4.53 15.68 16.96
C ILE A 400 -5.54 16.36 17.89
N PRO A 401 -6.39 17.29 17.40
CA PRO A 401 -7.49 17.83 18.18
C PRO A 401 -8.37 16.73 18.75
N GLU A 402 -8.78 16.85 20.02
CA GLU A 402 -9.55 15.81 20.73
C GLU A 402 -10.79 15.33 19.95
N ALA A 403 -11.51 16.24 19.33
CA ALA A 403 -12.71 15.94 18.53
C ALA A 403 -12.42 15.12 17.25
N MET A 404 -11.16 15.01 16.84
CA MET A 404 -10.74 14.25 15.65
C MET A 404 -10.02 12.94 16.00
N ARG A 405 -9.78 12.64 17.29
CA ARG A 405 -9.11 11.41 17.72
C ARG A 405 -10.03 10.21 17.59
N VAL A 406 -9.45 9.05 17.34
CA VAL A 406 -10.12 7.77 17.51
C VAL A 406 -9.73 7.13 18.85
N VAL A 407 -10.65 6.39 19.43
CA VAL A 407 -10.38 5.65 20.68
C VAL A 407 -9.78 4.29 20.32
N PRO A 408 -8.58 3.92 20.80
CA PRO A 408 -8.00 2.63 20.50
C PRO A 408 -8.80 1.52 21.20
N VAL A 409 -9.33 0.57 20.41
CA VAL A 409 -10.15 -0.55 20.89
C VAL A 409 -9.71 -1.91 20.34
N LEU A 410 -8.78 -1.92 19.35
CA LEU A 410 -8.38 -3.14 18.65
C LEU A 410 -7.13 -3.81 19.22
N GLU A 411 -6.47 -3.28 20.25
CA GLU A 411 -5.19 -3.83 20.76
C GLU A 411 -5.22 -5.34 21.05
N ASN A 412 -6.32 -5.84 21.64
CA ASN A 412 -6.48 -7.26 21.95
C ASN A 412 -6.79 -8.15 20.73
N PHE A 413 -7.00 -7.55 19.56
CA PHE A 413 -7.32 -8.23 18.31
C PHE A 413 -6.20 -8.15 17.28
N ILE A 414 -5.10 -7.47 17.62
CA ILE A 414 -3.91 -7.36 16.76
C ILE A 414 -3.16 -8.69 16.77
N GLU A 415 -3.05 -9.31 15.60
CA GLU A 415 -2.31 -10.55 15.40
C GLU A 415 -0.83 -10.23 15.13
N ARG A 416 0.11 -10.82 15.87
CA ARG A 416 1.56 -10.60 15.74
C ARG A 416 2.26 -11.86 15.26
N SER A 417 3.40 -11.70 14.58
CA SER A 417 4.20 -12.85 14.09
C SER A 417 4.62 -13.80 15.23
N GLU A 418 4.85 -13.28 16.41
CA GLU A 418 5.22 -14.05 17.60
C GLU A 418 4.06 -14.83 18.22
N ASP A 419 2.82 -14.45 17.96
CA ASP A 419 1.60 -15.04 18.54
C ASP A 419 1.08 -16.25 17.76
N LYS A 420 1.84 -16.77 16.79
CA LYS A 420 1.42 -17.87 15.89
C LYS A 420 0.88 -19.11 16.61
N ALA A 421 1.23 -19.29 17.89
CA ALA A 421 0.72 -20.38 18.74
C ALA A 421 -0.54 -20.01 19.57
N ALA A 422 -0.92 -18.74 19.65
CA ALA A 422 -1.92 -18.20 20.55
C ALA A 422 -3.11 -17.52 19.83
N ILE A 423 -3.43 -17.93 18.60
CA ILE A 423 -4.70 -17.51 18.00
C ILE A 423 -5.81 -18.07 18.89
N PRO A 424 -6.69 -17.22 19.47
CA PRO A 424 -7.74 -17.71 20.34
C PRO A 424 -8.51 -18.82 19.63
N GLU A 425 -8.62 -19.99 20.28
CA GLU A 425 -9.57 -21.00 19.86
C GLU A 425 -10.92 -20.28 19.80
N ILE A 426 -11.51 -20.25 18.63
CA ILE A 426 -12.88 -19.79 18.44
C ILE A 426 -13.72 -20.88 19.08
N ALA A 427 -14.10 -20.65 20.37
CA ALA A 427 -14.97 -21.54 21.10
C ALA A 427 -16.43 -21.40 20.65
#